data_603c01fa915a52bb214170ee84fce444
#
_entry.id   603c01fa915a52bb214170ee84fce444
#
_cell.length_a   1.000
_cell.length_b   1.000
_cell.length_c   1.000
_cell.angle_alpha   90.00
_cell.angle_beta   90.00
_cell.angle_gamma   90.00
#
_symmetry.space_group_name_H-M   'P 1'
#
loop_
_entity.id
_entity.type
_entity.pdbx_description
1 polymer ?
#
loop_
_entity_poly.entity_id
_entity_poly.type
_entity_poly.pdbx_seq_one_letter_code
_entity_poly.pdbx_strand_id
1 'polypeptide(L)'
;SIQIGYTTGFNTNTQFVKTRLNPGSTTDWLGFDLNKRPLSNGMPSHMDVAGSDPAEVTRLTRSFNNDWRVKSYYPIPDQRLSLTINRRFETEGGTDIGMTTYINYSNTYKTIQDITNARFGIYSSDADKPVYLNDYVDNQYSNDVRLGAMHNWAFVFDGKNKLEFRNLFNMLGKNRLTERSGERNVSGLTYREETEMLYQSRLSYLGQLTGNHFLDEKKLHSLAWNMGYSYAYRTEPDRRIVVNQAGMSDGVDVSQLKVGNESIK
;
A
#
# COMPACT_ATOMS: atom_id res chain seq x y z
N SER A 1 30.24 -4.63 13.60
CA SER A 1 29.16 -4.71 14.60
C SER A 1 27.90 -5.31 13.98
N ILE A 2 27.10 -5.99 14.80
CA ILE A 2 25.78 -6.49 14.46
C ILE A 2 24.84 -5.93 15.52
N GLN A 3 23.69 -5.38 15.07
CA GLN A 3 22.64 -4.86 15.94
C GLN A 3 21.31 -5.44 15.50
N ILE A 4 20.52 -5.93 16.45
CA ILE A 4 19.17 -6.44 16.22
C ILE A 4 18.23 -5.61 17.08
N GLY A 5 17.20 -5.05 16.48
CA GLY A 5 16.17 -4.30 17.15
C GLY A 5 14.80 -4.98 16.98
N TYR A 6 14.06 -5.08 18.06
CA TYR A 6 12.65 -5.47 18.05
C TYR A 6 11.84 -4.45 18.82
N THR A 7 10.76 -3.98 18.22
CA THR A 7 9.83 -3.06 18.86
C THR A 7 8.42 -3.55 18.63
N THR A 8 7.63 -3.57 19.67
CA THR A 8 6.20 -3.82 19.60
C THR A 8 5.45 -2.63 20.17
N GLY A 9 4.25 -2.38 19.65
CA GLY A 9 3.38 -1.31 20.10
C GLY A 9 1.92 -1.70 19.92
N PHE A 10 1.04 -1.09 20.67
CA PHE A 10 -0.39 -1.32 20.52
C PHE A 10 -1.19 -0.04 20.72
N ASN A 11 -2.36 -0.03 20.12
CA ASN A 11 -3.38 0.99 20.30
C ASN A 11 -4.68 0.27 20.68
N THR A 12 -5.28 0.66 21.81
CA THR A 12 -6.49 0.03 22.35
C THR A 12 -7.70 0.08 21.43
N ASN A 13 -7.72 1.02 20.49
CA ASN A 13 -8.79 1.12 19.48
C ASN A 13 -8.58 0.16 18.29
N THR A 14 -7.47 -0.53 18.23
CA THR A 14 -7.11 -1.40 17.09
C THR A 14 -6.78 -2.82 17.53
N GLN A 15 -5.75 -2.98 18.38
CA GLN A 15 -5.29 -4.29 18.81
C GLN A 15 -6.23 -4.87 19.89
N PHE A 16 -6.41 -6.20 19.82
CA PHE A 16 -7.30 -6.96 20.72
C PHE A 16 -8.80 -6.64 20.59
N VAL A 17 -9.15 -5.73 19.66
CA VAL A 17 -10.54 -5.42 19.32
C VAL A 17 -10.90 -6.15 18.04
N LYS A 18 -12.15 -6.61 17.93
CA LYS A 18 -12.64 -7.24 16.71
C LYS A 18 -12.61 -6.23 15.56
N THR A 19 -11.77 -6.48 14.58
CA THR A 19 -11.62 -5.66 13.38
C THR A 19 -11.97 -6.45 12.12
N ARG A 20 -11.99 -5.77 10.97
CA ARG A 20 -12.43 -6.35 9.69
C ARG A 20 -11.40 -6.06 8.62
N LEU A 21 -11.13 -7.03 7.75
CA LEU A 21 -10.31 -6.83 6.55
C LEU A 21 -10.74 -7.77 5.42
N ASN A 22 -10.34 -7.40 4.21
CA ASN A 22 -10.38 -8.28 3.06
C ASN A 22 -9.39 -9.46 3.29
N PRO A 23 -9.81 -10.72 3.03
CA PRO A 23 -8.92 -11.87 3.12
C PRO A 23 -7.66 -11.68 2.28
N GLY A 24 -6.51 -11.77 2.93
CA GLY A 24 -5.20 -11.62 2.30
C GLY A 24 -4.74 -12.87 1.53
N SER A 25 -3.65 -12.70 0.78
CA SER A 25 -2.87 -13.80 0.21
C SER A 25 -1.84 -14.31 1.22
N THR A 26 -1.21 -15.43 0.90
CA THR A 26 -0.15 -16.01 1.73
C THR A 26 1.12 -15.16 1.77
N THR A 27 1.26 -14.18 0.88
CA THR A 27 2.43 -13.30 0.75
C THR A 27 2.19 -11.86 1.19
N ASP A 28 0.99 -11.51 1.62
CA ASP A 28 0.67 -10.14 2.09
C ASP A 28 1.58 -9.66 3.22
N TRP A 29 2.07 -10.58 4.07
CA TRP A 29 3.00 -10.27 5.13
C TRP A 29 4.39 -9.81 4.65
N LEU A 30 4.72 -10.01 3.37
CA LEU A 30 5.91 -9.46 2.71
C LEU A 30 5.62 -8.15 1.96
N GLY A 31 4.36 -7.72 1.92
CA GLY A 31 3.96 -6.48 1.24
C GLY A 31 3.59 -6.64 -0.24
N PHE A 32 3.48 -7.87 -0.75
CA PHE A 32 3.07 -8.16 -2.13
C PHE A 32 2.14 -9.38 -2.23
N ASP A 33 1.36 -9.43 -3.30
CA ASP A 33 0.44 -10.53 -3.59
C ASP A 33 0.90 -11.29 -4.84
N LEU A 34 1.16 -12.59 -4.70
CA LEU A 34 1.58 -13.44 -5.82
C LEU A 34 0.44 -14.26 -6.44
N ASN A 35 -0.65 -14.53 -5.73
CA ASN A 35 -1.54 -15.64 -6.14
C ASN A 35 -3.02 -15.46 -5.82
N LYS A 36 -3.45 -14.40 -5.13
CA LYS A 36 -4.87 -14.26 -4.79
C LYS A 36 -5.60 -13.19 -5.60
N ARG A 37 -4.95 -12.07 -5.85
CA ARG A 37 -5.52 -10.89 -6.51
C ARG A 37 -5.05 -10.63 -7.95
N PRO A 38 -4.03 -11.35 -8.51
CA PRO A 38 -3.67 -11.18 -9.90
C PRO A 38 -4.85 -11.44 -10.82
N LEU A 39 -4.93 -10.69 -11.90
CA LEU A 39 -5.86 -10.99 -12.99
C LEU A 39 -5.56 -12.37 -13.57
N SER A 40 -6.60 -13.06 -14.04
CA SER A 40 -6.43 -14.37 -14.70
C SER A 40 -5.56 -14.23 -15.95
N ASN A 41 -4.85 -15.33 -16.28
CA ASN A 41 -4.08 -15.40 -17.52
C ASN A 41 -4.97 -15.14 -18.73
N GLY A 42 -4.50 -14.26 -19.63
CA GLY A 42 -5.24 -13.88 -20.83
C GLY A 42 -6.17 -12.68 -20.64
N MET A 43 -6.19 -12.04 -19.46
CA MET A 43 -6.87 -10.78 -19.27
C MET A 43 -6.13 -9.67 -20.03
N PRO A 44 -6.79 -8.93 -20.95
CA PRO A 44 -6.16 -7.81 -21.65
C PRO A 44 -5.90 -6.64 -20.69
N SER A 45 -4.88 -5.84 -20.98
CA SER A 45 -4.54 -4.64 -20.20
C SER A 45 -5.61 -3.55 -20.32
N HIS A 46 -6.39 -3.59 -21.36
CA HIS A 46 -7.53 -2.72 -21.60
C HIS A 46 -8.65 -3.53 -22.27
N MET A 47 -9.86 -3.42 -21.76
CA MET A 47 -11.02 -4.09 -22.30
C MET A 47 -12.05 -3.06 -22.75
N ASP A 48 -12.30 -2.97 -24.06
CA ASP A 48 -13.42 -2.24 -24.60
C ASP A 48 -14.67 -3.12 -24.57
N VAL A 49 -15.46 -2.97 -23.52
CA VAL A 49 -16.68 -3.77 -23.32
C VAL A 49 -17.71 -3.53 -24.41
N ALA A 50 -17.76 -2.32 -24.98
CA ALA A 50 -18.75 -1.94 -26.00
C ALA A 50 -18.42 -2.54 -27.38
N GLY A 51 -17.14 -2.75 -27.68
CA GLY A 51 -16.67 -3.31 -28.95
C GLY A 51 -16.31 -4.81 -28.92
N SER A 52 -16.41 -5.45 -27.75
CA SER A 52 -15.99 -6.86 -27.57
C SER A 52 -17.16 -7.82 -27.76
N ASP A 53 -16.81 -9.06 -28.20
CA ASP A 53 -17.77 -10.16 -28.25
C ASP A 53 -18.38 -10.41 -26.85
N PRO A 54 -19.72 -10.45 -26.70
CA PRO A 54 -20.39 -10.70 -25.42
C PRO A 54 -19.96 -12.02 -24.75
N ALA A 55 -19.63 -13.05 -25.54
CA ALA A 55 -19.16 -14.33 -25.02
C ALA A 55 -17.78 -14.19 -24.37
N GLU A 56 -16.88 -13.42 -24.98
CA GLU A 56 -15.55 -13.14 -24.46
C GLU A 56 -15.62 -12.29 -23.18
N VAL A 57 -16.45 -11.24 -23.17
CA VAL A 57 -16.70 -10.42 -21.98
C VAL A 57 -17.20 -11.30 -20.82
N THR A 58 -18.14 -12.21 -21.11
CA THR A 58 -18.67 -13.14 -20.10
C THR A 58 -17.58 -14.08 -19.58
N ARG A 59 -16.74 -14.63 -20.46
CA ARG A 59 -15.63 -15.50 -20.09
C ARG A 59 -14.64 -14.76 -19.18
N LEU A 60 -14.24 -13.56 -19.54
CA LEU A 60 -13.30 -12.74 -18.76
C LEU A 60 -13.91 -12.35 -17.41
N THR A 61 -15.17 -11.94 -17.37
CA THR A 61 -15.87 -11.59 -16.13
C THR A 61 -15.94 -12.78 -15.16
N ARG A 62 -16.20 -13.98 -15.65
CA ARG A 62 -16.21 -15.20 -14.82
C ARG A 62 -14.84 -15.61 -14.30
N SER A 63 -13.78 -15.12 -14.90
CA SER A 63 -12.40 -15.44 -14.48
C SER A 63 -11.90 -14.62 -13.27
N PHE A 64 -12.62 -13.56 -12.87
CA PHE A 64 -12.28 -12.81 -11.67
C PHE A 64 -12.46 -13.65 -10.40
N ASN A 65 -11.60 -13.41 -9.41
CA ASN A 65 -11.80 -13.98 -8.09
C ASN A 65 -13.10 -13.46 -7.47
N ASN A 66 -14.04 -14.36 -7.18
CA ASN A 66 -15.38 -14.01 -6.71
C ASN A 66 -15.51 -14.08 -5.16
N ASP A 67 -14.44 -13.89 -4.42
CA ASP A 67 -14.47 -13.87 -2.95
C ASP A 67 -14.66 -12.43 -2.43
N TRP A 68 -15.91 -12.03 -2.20
CA TRP A 68 -16.31 -10.71 -1.69
C TRP A 68 -16.44 -10.66 -0.17
N ARG A 69 -16.04 -11.72 0.53
CA ARG A 69 -16.23 -11.81 1.98
C ARG A 69 -15.25 -10.94 2.73
N VAL A 70 -15.74 -10.26 3.74
CA VAL A 70 -14.95 -9.58 4.76
C VAL A 70 -14.71 -10.54 5.92
N LYS A 71 -13.47 -10.68 6.37
CA LYS A 71 -13.12 -11.48 7.55
C LYS A 71 -12.96 -10.60 8.78
N SER A 72 -13.48 -11.10 9.89
CA SER A 72 -13.20 -10.53 11.20
C SER A 72 -12.02 -11.22 11.85
N TYR A 73 -11.19 -10.47 12.56
CA TYR A 73 -10.03 -10.97 13.30
C TYR A 73 -9.68 -10.02 14.45
N TYR A 74 -8.77 -10.44 15.30
CA TYR A 74 -8.23 -9.61 16.38
C TYR A 74 -6.77 -9.31 16.05
N PRO A 75 -6.41 -8.06 15.69
CA PRO A 75 -5.04 -7.71 15.40
C PRO A 75 -4.12 -7.93 16.59
N ILE A 76 -2.98 -8.52 16.32
CA ILE A 76 -1.88 -8.59 17.29
C ILE A 76 -1.21 -7.22 17.40
N PRO A 77 -0.43 -6.96 18.46
CA PRO A 77 0.39 -5.75 18.55
C PRO A 77 1.26 -5.54 17.31
N ASP A 78 1.49 -4.28 16.97
CA ASP A 78 2.39 -3.90 15.88
C ASP A 78 3.77 -4.51 16.08
N GLN A 79 4.35 -5.03 15.01
CA GLN A 79 5.65 -5.67 15.00
C GLN A 79 6.62 -4.86 14.17
N ARG A 80 7.79 -4.57 14.71
CA ARG A 80 8.89 -3.92 13.99
C ARG A 80 10.19 -4.63 14.31
N LEU A 81 10.89 -5.07 13.28
CA LEU A 81 12.18 -5.75 13.35
C LEU A 81 13.19 -4.94 12.56
N SER A 82 14.40 -4.82 13.08
CA SER A 82 15.53 -4.23 12.37
C SER A 82 16.80 -5.05 12.59
N LEU A 83 17.61 -5.13 11.55
CA LEU A 83 18.93 -5.75 11.56
C LEU A 83 19.91 -4.79 10.91
N THR A 84 20.99 -4.48 11.62
CA THR A 84 22.12 -3.70 11.10
C THR A 84 23.38 -4.52 11.20
N ILE A 85 24.13 -4.61 10.12
CA ILE A 85 25.43 -5.27 10.07
C ILE A 85 26.43 -4.29 9.46
N ASN A 86 27.48 -3.95 10.23
CA ASN A 86 28.58 -3.14 9.74
C ASN A 86 29.86 -3.96 9.84
N ARG A 87 30.61 -4.03 8.75
CA ARG A 87 31.90 -4.72 8.66
C ARG A 87 32.90 -3.83 7.95
N ARG A 88 34.16 -3.93 8.39
CA ARG A 88 35.31 -3.37 7.71
C ARG A 88 36.40 -4.43 7.72
N PHE A 89 37.05 -4.60 6.61
CA PHE A 89 38.23 -5.46 6.44
C PHE A 89 39.24 -4.77 5.53
N GLU A 90 40.47 -5.05 5.77
CA GLU A 90 41.59 -4.61 4.95
C GLU A 90 42.16 -5.84 4.27
N THR A 91 42.42 -5.74 2.97
CA THR A 91 43.04 -6.82 2.20
C THR A 91 44.56 -6.74 2.31
N GLU A 92 45.26 -7.85 2.06
CA GLU A 92 46.72 -7.90 2.01
C GLU A 92 47.31 -6.91 1.01
N GLY A 93 46.56 -6.52 0.01
CA GLY A 93 46.92 -5.49 -1.01
C GLY A 93 46.65 -4.04 -0.57
N GLY A 94 46.29 -3.77 0.70
CA GLY A 94 46.07 -2.42 1.21
C GLY A 94 44.75 -1.78 0.79
N THR A 95 43.78 -2.57 0.34
CA THR A 95 42.42 -2.07 0.04
C THR A 95 41.54 -2.16 1.28
N ASP A 96 41.01 -1.03 1.70
CA ASP A 96 39.98 -0.95 2.73
C ASP A 96 38.59 -1.25 2.14
N ILE A 97 37.89 -2.20 2.73
CA ILE A 97 36.53 -2.56 2.32
C ILE A 97 35.57 -2.34 3.48
N GLY A 98 34.59 -1.47 3.27
CA GLY A 98 33.49 -1.24 4.20
C GLY A 98 32.18 -1.81 3.66
N MET A 99 31.41 -2.44 4.54
CA MET A 99 30.08 -2.96 4.23
C MET A 99 29.09 -2.54 5.30
N THR A 100 27.93 -2.05 4.86
CA THR A 100 26.77 -1.78 5.73
C THR A 100 25.55 -2.44 5.14
N THR A 101 24.90 -3.29 5.95
CA THR A 101 23.61 -3.88 5.64
C THR A 101 22.60 -3.42 6.68
N TYR A 102 21.45 -2.96 6.23
CA TYR A 102 20.32 -2.63 7.08
C TYR A 102 19.04 -3.27 6.51
N ILE A 103 18.33 -4.01 7.33
CA ILE A 103 17.05 -4.61 6.98
C ILE A 103 16.06 -4.17 8.05
N ASN A 104 14.89 -3.72 7.61
CA ASN A 104 13.78 -3.41 8.48
C ASN A 104 12.50 -4.04 7.97
N TYR A 105 11.71 -4.52 8.89
CA TYR A 105 10.39 -5.05 8.65
C TYR A 105 9.40 -4.44 9.64
N SER A 106 8.21 -4.08 9.17
CA SER A 106 7.12 -3.70 10.06
C SER A 106 5.78 -4.22 9.55
N ASN A 107 4.95 -4.67 10.48
CA ASN A 107 3.56 -5.05 10.25
C ASN A 107 2.70 -4.31 11.27
N THR A 108 1.84 -3.42 10.80
CA THR A 108 1.07 -2.52 11.63
C THR A 108 -0.41 -2.56 11.25
N TYR A 109 -1.26 -2.43 12.24
CA TYR A 109 -2.71 -2.40 12.07
C TYR A 109 -3.26 -1.05 12.52
N LYS A 110 -4.28 -0.57 11.83
CA LYS A 110 -4.94 0.68 12.17
C LYS A 110 -6.44 0.58 11.94
N THR A 111 -7.19 0.97 12.96
CA THR A 111 -8.65 1.14 12.91
C THR A 111 -8.98 2.61 13.19
N ILE A 112 -9.77 3.21 12.32
CA ILE A 112 -10.35 4.54 12.51
C ILE A 112 -11.83 4.39 12.28
N GLN A 113 -12.63 4.74 13.28
CA GLN A 113 -14.08 4.65 13.23
C GLN A 113 -14.69 6.06 13.27
N ASP A 114 -15.94 6.13 12.85
CA ASP A 114 -16.78 7.33 12.92
C ASP A 114 -16.15 8.55 12.21
N ILE A 115 -15.52 8.31 11.06
CA ILE A 115 -14.96 9.39 10.22
C ILE A 115 -16.13 10.07 9.51
N THR A 116 -16.40 11.33 9.86
CA THR A 116 -17.38 12.13 9.14
C THR A 116 -16.89 12.46 7.73
N ASN A 117 -17.69 12.12 6.72
CA ASN A 117 -17.43 12.39 5.32
C ASN A 117 -18.63 13.11 4.71
N ALA A 118 -18.71 14.40 4.91
CA ALA A 118 -19.82 15.23 4.50
C ALA A 118 -19.43 16.13 3.32
N ARG A 119 -20.36 16.27 2.37
CA ARG A 119 -20.26 17.21 1.26
C ARG A 119 -21.48 18.10 1.25
N PHE A 120 -21.24 19.40 1.30
CA PHE A 120 -22.27 20.41 1.31
C PHE A 120 -22.56 20.90 -0.12
N GLY A 121 -23.82 21.17 -0.38
CA GLY A 121 -24.32 21.87 -1.55
C GLY A 121 -24.57 23.34 -1.27
N ILE A 122 -25.61 23.88 -1.92
CA ILE A 122 -26.00 25.28 -1.76
C ILE A 122 -26.66 25.48 -0.38
N TYR A 123 -26.34 26.60 0.28
CA TYR A 123 -27.00 27.01 1.52
C TYR A 123 -28.48 27.29 1.27
N SER A 124 -29.35 26.75 2.10
CA SER A 124 -30.79 27.04 2.08
C SER A 124 -31.11 28.15 3.08
N SER A 125 -31.45 29.32 2.56
CA SER A 125 -31.87 30.46 3.39
C SER A 125 -33.17 30.20 4.17
N ASP A 126 -34.07 29.41 3.61
CA ASP A 126 -35.37 29.10 4.22
C ASP A 126 -35.22 28.15 5.43
N ALA A 127 -34.24 27.27 5.37
CA ALA A 127 -33.96 26.31 6.44
C ALA A 127 -32.82 26.75 7.36
N ASP A 128 -32.18 27.90 7.09
CA ASP A 128 -31.00 28.41 7.76
C ASP A 128 -29.89 27.38 7.99
N LYS A 129 -29.66 26.51 7.01
CA LYS A 129 -28.65 25.44 7.06
C LYS A 129 -28.16 25.05 5.65
N PRO A 130 -26.94 24.52 5.57
CA PRO A 130 -26.45 23.94 4.33
C PRO A 130 -27.25 22.69 3.93
N VAL A 131 -27.48 22.52 2.67
CA VAL A 131 -28.02 21.27 2.12
C VAL A 131 -26.89 20.27 1.96
N TYR A 132 -26.99 19.10 2.61
CA TYR A 132 -26.05 18.01 2.37
C TYR A 132 -26.26 17.38 1.00
N LEU A 133 -25.19 17.23 0.24
CA LEU A 133 -25.14 16.36 -0.93
C LEU A 133 -24.83 14.93 -0.55
N ASN A 134 -23.93 14.79 0.44
CA ASN A 134 -23.63 13.52 1.10
C ASN A 134 -23.41 13.79 2.58
N ASP A 135 -23.89 12.89 3.42
CA ASP A 135 -23.59 12.84 4.85
C ASP A 135 -23.30 11.39 5.22
N TYR A 136 -22.02 11.04 5.26
CA TYR A 136 -21.56 9.68 5.49
C TYR A 136 -20.71 9.58 6.73
N VAL A 137 -20.77 8.40 7.33
CA VAL A 137 -19.83 7.94 8.36
C VAL A 137 -19.00 6.80 7.77
N ASP A 138 -17.68 6.91 7.84
CA ASP A 138 -16.73 5.92 7.37
C ASP A 138 -16.05 5.21 8.52
N ASN A 139 -15.97 3.87 8.46
CA ASN A 139 -15.12 3.05 9.29
C ASN A 139 -14.01 2.47 8.42
N GLN A 140 -12.76 2.74 8.78
CA GLN A 140 -11.60 2.32 8.02
C GLN A 140 -10.72 1.40 8.83
N TYR A 141 -10.38 0.27 8.22
CA TYR A 141 -9.49 -0.75 8.77
C TYR A 141 -8.34 -0.96 7.82
N SER A 142 -7.12 -0.99 8.32
CA SER A 142 -5.94 -1.24 7.48
C SER A 142 -4.90 -2.11 8.17
N ASN A 143 -4.19 -2.87 7.32
CA ASN A 143 -2.95 -3.55 7.67
C ASN A 143 -1.88 -3.05 6.70
N ASP A 144 -0.81 -2.48 7.24
CA ASP A 144 0.31 -1.93 6.50
C ASP A 144 1.57 -2.74 6.80
N VAL A 145 2.15 -3.32 5.76
CA VAL A 145 3.39 -4.09 5.83
C VAL A 145 4.48 -3.32 5.09
N ARG A 146 5.65 -3.19 5.71
CA ARG A 146 6.81 -2.54 5.10
C ARG A 146 8.03 -3.44 5.26
N LEU A 147 8.74 -3.65 4.17
CA LEU A 147 10.02 -4.31 4.12
C LEU A 147 11.02 -3.38 3.44
N GLY A 148 12.08 -3.02 4.14
CA GLY A 148 13.18 -2.21 3.62
C GLY A 148 14.49 -2.96 3.74
N ALA A 149 15.35 -2.83 2.74
CA ALA A 149 16.70 -3.36 2.76
C ALA A 149 17.67 -2.34 2.14
N MET A 150 18.76 -2.10 2.81
CA MET A 150 19.88 -1.32 2.32
C MET A 150 21.14 -2.17 2.41
N HIS A 151 21.94 -2.21 1.34
CA HIS A 151 23.19 -2.93 1.32
C HIS A 151 24.23 -2.15 0.53
N ASN A 152 25.21 -1.61 1.23
CA ASN A 152 26.20 -0.70 0.68
C ASN A 152 27.60 -1.27 0.87
N TRP A 153 28.42 -1.07 -0.15
CA TRP A 153 29.85 -1.35 -0.16
C TRP A 153 30.62 -0.07 -0.42
N ALA A 154 31.75 0.06 0.25
CA ALA A 154 32.74 1.10 -0.02
C ALA A 154 34.12 0.45 -0.11
N PHE A 155 34.86 0.78 -1.17
CA PHE A 155 36.20 0.31 -1.43
C PHE A 155 37.12 1.52 -1.49
N VAL A 156 38.22 1.48 -0.75
CA VAL A 156 39.26 2.50 -0.79
C VAL A 156 40.56 1.83 -1.19
N PHE A 157 41.05 2.20 -2.38
CA PHE A 157 42.27 1.68 -2.97
C PHE A 157 43.38 2.70 -2.78
N ASP A 158 44.55 2.26 -2.32
CA ASP A 158 45.78 3.08 -2.20
C ASP A 158 45.58 4.41 -1.46
N GLY A 159 44.57 4.50 -0.59
CA GLY A 159 44.21 5.73 0.11
C GLY A 159 43.84 6.94 -0.79
N LYS A 160 43.69 6.73 -2.10
CA LYS A 160 43.45 7.78 -3.12
C LYS A 160 42.16 7.57 -3.92
N ASN A 161 41.82 6.33 -4.17
CA ASN A 161 40.67 5.96 -5.00
C ASN A 161 39.56 5.39 -4.15
N LYS A 162 38.37 5.92 -4.28
CA LYS A 162 37.19 5.44 -3.56
C LYS A 162 36.09 5.06 -4.55
N LEU A 163 35.54 3.85 -4.38
CA LEU A 163 34.37 3.37 -5.10
C LEU A 163 33.30 3.00 -4.08
N GLU A 164 32.07 3.47 -4.29
CA GLU A 164 30.93 3.10 -3.43
C GLU A 164 29.80 2.54 -4.27
N PHE A 165 29.24 1.43 -3.83
CA PHE A 165 28.04 0.82 -4.38
C PHE A 165 26.95 0.83 -3.31
N ARG A 166 25.89 1.57 -3.56
CA ARG A 166 24.77 1.77 -2.63
C ARG A 166 23.49 1.21 -3.22
N ASN A 167 22.77 0.44 -2.40
CA ASN A 167 21.52 -0.16 -2.81
C ASN A 167 20.46 0.09 -1.74
N LEU A 168 19.29 0.48 -2.18
CA LEU A 168 18.12 0.65 -1.34
C LEU A 168 16.92 -0.03 -2.00
N PHE A 169 16.29 -0.92 -1.26
CA PHE A 169 15.06 -1.60 -1.65
C PHE A 169 13.98 -1.30 -0.63
N ASN A 170 12.76 -0.99 -1.10
CA ASN A 170 11.59 -0.85 -0.26
C ASN A 170 10.39 -1.55 -0.90
N MET A 171 9.66 -2.27 -0.08
CA MET A 171 8.36 -2.86 -0.39
C MET A 171 7.34 -2.38 0.64
N LEU A 172 6.21 -1.90 0.16
CA LEU A 172 5.08 -1.48 0.97
C LEU A 172 3.83 -2.18 0.48
N GLY A 173 3.19 -2.97 1.33
CA GLY A 173 1.87 -3.55 1.11
C GLY A 173 0.85 -2.90 2.03
N LYS A 174 -0.31 -2.55 1.50
CA LYS A 174 -1.42 -1.99 2.26
C LYS A 174 -2.71 -2.71 1.89
N ASN A 175 -3.31 -3.36 2.88
CA ASN A 175 -4.66 -3.90 2.79
C ASN A 175 -5.60 -2.96 3.54
N ARG A 176 -6.62 -2.44 2.87
CA ARG A 176 -7.58 -1.51 3.46
C ARG A 176 -9.01 -1.94 3.15
N LEU A 177 -9.83 -1.91 4.17
CA LEU A 177 -11.27 -2.01 4.09
C LEU A 177 -11.87 -0.68 4.56
N THR A 178 -12.78 -0.13 3.78
CA THR A 178 -13.58 1.03 4.19
C THR A 178 -15.05 0.65 4.12
N GLU A 179 -15.74 0.83 5.22
CA GLU A 179 -17.20 0.67 5.30
C GLU A 179 -17.79 2.05 5.51
N ARG A 180 -18.65 2.44 4.60
CA ARG A 180 -19.33 3.74 4.55
C ARG A 180 -20.80 3.53 4.66
N SER A 181 -21.48 4.34 5.47
CA SER A 181 -22.94 4.38 5.54
C SER A 181 -23.44 5.80 5.70
N GLY A 182 -24.63 6.10 5.17
CA GLY A 182 -25.23 7.40 5.33
C GLY A 182 -26.08 7.83 4.15
N GLU A 183 -26.36 9.12 4.09
CA GLU A 183 -27.29 9.70 3.17
C GLU A 183 -26.59 10.34 1.96
N ARG A 184 -27.24 10.23 0.80
CA ARG A 184 -26.86 10.90 -0.43
C ARG A 184 -28.06 11.60 -1.03
N ASN A 185 -27.90 12.89 -1.34
CA ASN A 185 -28.94 13.73 -1.91
C ASN A 185 -28.43 14.46 -3.17
N VAL A 186 -28.17 13.71 -4.23
CA VAL A 186 -27.73 14.27 -5.53
C VAL A 186 -28.84 14.23 -6.57
N SER A 187 -29.61 13.14 -6.61
CA SER A 187 -30.74 12.96 -7.55
C SER A 187 -31.97 12.38 -6.81
N GLY A 188 -32.20 12.87 -5.60
CA GLY A 188 -33.17 12.36 -4.63
C GLY A 188 -32.45 11.77 -3.42
N LEU A 189 -33.10 11.84 -2.26
CA LEU A 189 -32.54 11.35 -1.01
C LEU A 189 -32.52 9.82 -1.00
N THR A 190 -31.33 9.26 -0.85
CA THR A 190 -31.09 7.81 -0.76
C THR A 190 -30.19 7.51 0.44
N TYR A 191 -30.46 6.41 1.13
CA TYR A 191 -29.51 5.82 2.06
C TYR A 191 -28.60 4.88 1.32
N ARG A 192 -27.30 4.91 1.66
CA ARG A 192 -26.28 4.13 0.99
C ARG A 192 -25.36 3.46 2.00
N GLU A 193 -25.06 2.20 1.75
CA GLU A 193 -23.97 1.47 2.36
C GLU A 193 -22.97 1.08 1.29
N GLU A 194 -21.71 1.33 1.56
CA GLU A 194 -20.62 1.03 0.63
C GLU A 194 -19.49 0.31 1.36
N THR A 195 -19.03 -0.78 0.78
CA THR A 195 -17.85 -1.51 1.25
C THR A 195 -16.78 -1.47 0.17
N GLU A 196 -15.69 -0.77 0.43
CA GLU A 196 -14.51 -0.74 -0.42
C GLU A 196 -13.41 -1.66 0.13
N MET A 197 -12.94 -2.57 -0.71
CA MET A 197 -11.79 -3.44 -0.45
C MET A 197 -10.66 -3.01 -1.37
N LEU A 198 -9.53 -2.63 -0.81
CA LEU A 198 -8.37 -2.16 -1.56
C LEU A 198 -7.10 -2.84 -1.06
N TYR A 199 -6.37 -3.47 -1.95
CA TYR A 199 -4.98 -3.85 -1.72
C TYR A 199 -4.07 -3.05 -2.64
N GLN A 200 -3.00 -2.50 -2.07
CA GLN A 200 -1.99 -1.76 -2.81
C GLN A 200 -0.61 -2.26 -2.45
N SER A 201 0.21 -2.50 -3.45
CA SER A 201 1.62 -2.82 -3.28
C SER A 201 2.48 -1.80 -4.02
N ARG A 202 3.57 -1.38 -3.37
CA ARG A 202 4.55 -0.46 -3.94
C ARG A 202 5.94 -1.00 -3.70
N LEU A 203 6.71 -1.12 -4.76
CA LEU A 203 8.10 -1.48 -4.74
C LEU A 203 8.92 -0.29 -5.23
N SER A 204 10.03 0.00 -4.56
CA SER A 204 11.05 0.91 -5.07
C SER A 204 12.43 0.32 -4.84
N TYR A 205 13.28 0.46 -5.85
CA TYR A 205 14.68 0.11 -5.81
C TYR A 205 15.52 1.30 -6.31
N LEU A 206 16.60 1.58 -5.61
CA LEU A 206 17.61 2.56 -6.00
C LEU A 206 18.98 1.91 -5.89
N GLY A 207 19.71 1.86 -7.00
CA GLY A 207 21.11 1.48 -7.07
C GLY A 207 21.95 2.71 -7.46
N GLN A 208 23.07 2.94 -6.78
CA GLN A 208 23.98 4.03 -7.04
C GLN A 208 25.42 3.55 -7.00
N LEU A 209 26.20 3.91 -7.99
CA LEU A 209 27.62 3.70 -8.07
C LEU A 209 28.33 5.07 -8.12
N THR A 210 29.24 5.31 -7.19
CA THR A 210 30.00 6.56 -7.12
C THR A 210 31.49 6.27 -7.08
N GLY A 211 32.27 7.06 -7.79
CA GLY A 211 33.72 7.01 -7.78
C GLY A 211 34.32 8.37 -7.47
N ASN A 212 35.33 8.37 -6.64
CA ASN A 212 36.18 9.53 -6.35
C ASN A 212 37.64 9.10 -6.51
N HIS A 213 38.35 9.76 -7.41
CA HIS A 213 39.71 9.41 -7.81
C HIS A 213 40.61 10.64 -7.74
N PHE A 214 41.74 10.54 -7.06
CA PHE A 214 42.80 11.52 -7.19
C PHE A 214 43.74 11.12 -8.36
N LEU A 215 43.86 12.05 -9.32
CA LEU A 215 44.61 11.81 -10.56
C LEU A 215 46.12 11.99 -10.40
N ASP A 216 46.53 12.62 -9.31
CA ASP A 216 47.94 12.88 -9.03
C ASP A 216 48.31 12.56 -7.59
N GLU A 217 49.60 12.37 -7.31
CA GLU A 217 50.10 12.04 -5.97
C GLU A 217 49.93 13.16 -4.97
N LYS A 218 49.93 14.41 -5.43
CA LYS A 218 49.77 15.60 -4.58
C LYS A 218 48.31 15.90 -4.30
N LYS A 219 47.37 15.09 -4.83
CA LYS A 219 45.92 15.24 -4.68
C LYS A 219 45.38 16.62 -5.15
N LEU A 220 46.05 17.23 -6.12
CA LEU A 220 45.66 18.55 -6.67
C LEU A 220 44.51 18.41 -7.68
N HIS A 221 44.43 17.28 -8.37
CA HIS A 221 43.38 16.99 -9.34
C HIS A 221 42.57 15.81 -8.91
N SER A 222 41.23 15.93 -8.94
CA SER A 222 40.33 14.85 -8.59
C SER A 222 39.21 14.70 -9.62
N LEU A 223 38.80 13.47 -9.84
CA LEU A 223 37.64 13.11 -10.65
C LEU A 223 36.59 12.48 -9.76
N ALA A 224 35.40 13.08 -9.72
CA ALA A 224 34.21 12.52 -9.05
C ALA A 224 33.15 12.24 -10.09
N TRP A 225 32.55 11.05 -10.01
CA TRP A 225 31.44 10.65 -10.88
C TRP A 225 30.39 9.86 -10.10
N ASN A 226 29.17 9.87 -10.63
CA ASN A 226 28.02 9.22 -10.03
C ASN A 226 27.14 8.63 -11.13
N MET A 227 26.75 7.37 -10.97
CA MET A 227 25.80 6.67 -11.81
C MET A 227 24.66 6.15 -10.94
N GLY A 228 23.42 6.34 -11.36
CA GLY A 228 22.24 5.90 -10.61
C GLY A 228 21.26 5.15 -11.50
N TYR A 229 20.63 4.13 -10.93
CA TYR A 229 19.51 3.42 -11.51
C TYR A 229 18.38 3.36 -10.49
N SER A 230 17.18 3.70 -10.91
CA SER A 230 16.00 3.58 -10.05
C SER A 230 14.87 2.85 -10.77
N TYR A 231 14.15 2.04 -10.01
CA TYR A 231 12.96 1.36 -10.46
C TYR A 231 11.85 1.52 -9.42
N ALA A 232 10.67 1.93 -9.85
CA ALA A 232 9.51 2.03 -8.99
C ALA A 232 8.30 1.36 -9.66
N TYR A 233 7.57 0.58 -8.90
CA TYR A 233 6.39 -0.13 -9.36
C TYR A 233 5.29 -0.03 -8.32
N ARG A 234 4.07 0.28 -8.77
CA ARG A 234 2.86 0.29 -7.95
C ARG A 234 1.80 -0.57 -8.61
N THR A 235 1.14 -1.39 -7.83
CA THR A 235 -0.01 -2.16 -8.27
C THR A 235 -1.16 -2.05 -7.29
N GLU A 236 -2.36 -2.01 -7.81
CA GLU A 236 -3.63 -2.07 -7.08
C GLU A 236 -4.46 -3.21 -7.69
N PRO A 237 -4.08 -4.45 -7.45
CA PRO A 237 -4.83 -5.58 -7.94
C PRO A 237 -6.16 -5.67 -7.20
N ASP A 238 -7.25 -5.85 -7.93
CA ASP A 238 -8.53 -6.26 -7.39
C ASP A 238 -9.14 -5.26 -6.38
N ARG A 239 -9.23 -3.99 -6.75
CA ARG A 239 -10.03 -3.02 -6.00
C ARG A 239 -11.52 -3.31 -6.22
N ARG A 240 -12.25 -3.53 -5.12
CA ARG A 240 -13.68 -3.86 -5.15
C ARG A 240 -14.50 -2.84 -4.37
N ILE A 241 -15.65 -2.50 -4.92
CA ILE A 241 -16.63 -1.62 -4.27
C ILE A 241 -18.00 -2.27 -4.42
N VAL A 242 -18.62 -2.57 -3.28
CA VAL A 242 -20.01 -3.02 -3.19
C VAL A 242 -20.86 -1.89 -2.68
N VAL A 243 -21.93 -1.58 -3.35
CA VAL A 243 -22.86 -0.51 -2.99
C VAL A 243 -24.25 -1.08 -2.84
N ASN A 244 -24.83 -0.91 -1.66
CA ASN A 244 -26.24 -1.15 -1.38
C ASN A 244 -26.92 0.19 -1.17
N GLN A 245 -28.10 0.38 -1.74
CA GLN A 245 -28.86 1.63 -1.61
C GLN A 245 -30.35 1.43 -1.59
N ALA A 246 -31.06 2.31 -0.88
CA ALA A 246 -32.51 2.38 -0.86
C ALA A 246 -32.96 3.84 -0.97
N GLY A 247 -34.09 4.07 -1.66
CA GLY A 247 -34.76 5.38 -1.67
C GLY A 247 -35.35 5.68 -0.28
N MET A 248 -35.25 6.94 0.15
CA MET A 248 -35.84 7.42 1.38
C MET A 248 -37.13 8.18 1.06
N SER A 249 -38.25 7.50 1.08
CA SER A 249 -39.55 8.18 0.96
C SER A 249 -40.20 8.49 2.31
N ASP A 250 -40.07 7.62 3.33
CA ASP A 250 -40.64 7.80 4.68
C ASP A 250 -39.88 7.08 5.81
N GLY A 251 -38.57 7.03 5.69
CA GLY A 251 -37.68 6.27 6.59
C GLY A 251 -37.01 5.11 5.88
N VAL A 252 -35.78 4.76 6.29
CA VAL A 252 -35.05 3.65 5.70
C VAL A 252 -35.30 2.39 6.50
N ASP A 253 -35.92 1.42 5.87
CA ASP A 253 -35.83 0.03 6.32
C ASP A 253 -34.54 -0.58 5.69
N VAL A 254 -33.51 -0.79 6.53
CA VAL A 254 -32.22 -1.34 6.09
C VAL A 254 -32.38 -2.75 5.47
N SER A 255 -33.47 -3.46 5.81
CA SER A 255 -33.80 -4.75 5.20
C SER A 255 -34.16 -4.65 3.72
N GLN A 256 -34.49 -3.46 3.21
CA GLN A 256 -34.84 -3.20 1.82
C GLN A 256 -33.66 -2.68 0.97
N LEU A 257 -32.45 -2.60 1.53
CA LEU A 257 -31.26 -2.23 0.76
C LEU A 257 -31.03 -3.22 -0.39
N LYS A 258 -30.94 -2.69 -1.59
CA LYS A 258 -30.66 -3.45 -2.81
C LYS A 258 -29.23 -3.17 -3.26
N VAL A 259 -28.58 -4.18 -3.81
CA VAL A 259 -27.28 -4.00 -4.48
C VAL A 259 -27.47 -3.01 -5.62
N GLY A 260 -26.88 -1.82 -5.49
CA GLY A 260 -27.00 -0.75 -6.48
C GLY A 260 -25.94 -0.82 -7.57
N ASN A 261 -24.70 -1.09 -7.18
CA ASN A 261 -23.57 -1.23 -8.11
C ASN A 261 -22.46 -2.05 -7.49
N GLU A 262 -21.91 -2.95 -8.27
CA GLU A 262 -20.64 -3.64 -7.98
C GLU A 262 -19.60 -3.18 -9.00
N SER A 263 -18.43 -2.79 -8.55
CA SER A 263 -17.32 -2.44 -9.45
C SER A 263 -16.02 -3.06 -9.03
N ILE A 264 -15.28 -3.58 -10.00
CA ILE A 264 -13.90 -4.06 -9.87
C ILE A 264 -13.05 -3.09 -10.69
N LYS A 265 -11.98 -2.57 -10.11
CA LYS A 265 -11.01 -1.68 -10.76
C LYS A 265 -9.61 -2.23 -10.68
#